data_7c28617d631b8045261daf7e3614d7db
#
_entry.id   7c28617d631b8045261daf7e3614d7db
#
_cell.length_a   1.000
_cell.length_b   1.000
_cell.length_c   1.000
_cell.angle_alpha   90.00
_cell.angle_beta   90.00
_cell.angle_gamma   90.00
#
_symmetry.space_group_name_H-M   'P 1'
#
loop_
_entity.id
_entity.type
_entity.pdbx_description
1 polymer ?
#
loop_
_entity_poly.entity_id
_entity_poly.type
_entity_poly.pdbx_seq_one_letter_code
_entity_poly.pdbx_strand_id
1 'polypeptide(L)' 'PAVVEAMRTGYAEKEPEVIGNDALGNEVYVGDEVYVLDGEMFLEIELGSQATEILELLGAERKTA' A
#
# COMPACT_ATOMS: atom_id res chain seq x y z
N PRO A 1 -16.17 6.78 -28.39
CA PRO A 1 -17.46 7.05 -27.88
C PRO A 1 -17.48 7.68 -26.55
N ALA A 2 -18.38 8.58 -26.42
CA ALA A 2 -18.44 9.42 -25.27
C ALA A 2 -18.71 8.65 -23.98
N VAL A 3 -19.48 7.63 -24.09
CA VAL A 3 -19.80 6.86 -22.90
C VAL A 3 -18.57 6.25 -22.29
N VAL A 4 -17.77 5.66 -23.13
CA VAL A 4 -16.56 5.03 -22.67
C VAL A 4 -15.62 6.07 -22.10
N GLU A 5 -15.59 7.21 -22.72
CA GLU A 5 -14.71 8.24 -22.26
C GLU A 5 -15.11 8.80 -20.94
N ALA A 6 -16.40 8.92 -20.70
CA ALA A 6 -16.85 9.39 -19.41
C ALA A 6 -16.43 8.46 -18.31
N MET A 7 -16.52 7.18 -18.56
CA MET A 7 -16.11 6.24 -17.55
C MET A 7 -14.63 6.30 -17.28
N ARG A 8 -13.86 6.44 -18.33
CA ARG A 8 -12.43 6.56 -18.14
C ARG A 8 -12.07 7.81 -17.37
N THR A 9 -12.81 8.84 -17.59
CA THR A 9 -12.55 10.08 -16.90
C THR A 9 -12.70 9.89 -15.40
N GLY A 10 -13.72 9.19 -15.00
CA GLY A 10 -13.90 8.93 -13.59
C GLY A 10 -12.73 8.19 -13.00
N TYR A 11 -12.19 7.22 -13.71
CA TYR A 11 -11.04 6.51 -13.21
C TYR A 11 -9.82 7.40 -13.16
N ALA A 12 -9.60 8.18 -14.17
CA ALA A 12 -8.43 9.00 -14.22
C ALA A 12 -8.37 9.96 -13.06
N GLU A 13 -9.52 10.42 -12.65
CA GLU A 13 -9.56 11.37 -11.56
C GLU A 13 -9.27 10.73 -10.23
N LYS A 14 -9.27 9.42 -10.19
CA LYS A 14 -9.04 8.71 -8.93
C LYS A 14 -7.71 8.01 -8.92
N GLU A 15 -6.73 8.64 -9.48
CA GLU A 15 -5.40 8.09 -9.45
C GLU A 15 -4.93 7.90 -8.02
N PRO A 16 -4.28 6.78 -7.73
CA PRO A 16 -3.78 6.56 -6.39
C PRO A 16 -2.74 7.59 -6.02
N GLU A 17 -2.75 7.97 -4.77
CA GLU A 17 -1.80 8.94 -4.25
C GLU A 17 -0.67 8.20 -3.56
N VAL A 18 0.56 8.49 -3.96
CA VAL A 18 1.73 7.89 -3.33
C VAL A 18 2.04 8.66 -2.06
N ILE A 19 2.09 7.97 -0.94
CA ILE A 19 2.41 8.63 0.32
C ILE A 19 3.85 8.44 0.74
N GLY A 20 4.60 7.61 0.01
CA GLY A 20 6.00 7.41 0.32
C GLY A 20 6.44 6.04 -0.14
N ASN A 21 7.58 5.60 0.37
CA ASN A 21 8.13 4.29 0.05
C ASN A 21 8.22 3.46 1.32
N ASP A 22 8.08 2.14 1.16
CA ASP A 22 8.26 1.28 2.32
C ASP A 22 9.76 1.00 2.51
N ALA A 23 10.07 0.22 3.53
CA ALA A 23 11.48 -0.05 3.86
C ALA A 23 12.20 -0.82 2.76
N LEU A 24 11.45 -1.48 1.91
CA LEU A 24 12.01 -2.27 0.82
C LEU A 24 12.07 -1.51 -0.49
N GLY A 25 11.66 -0.24 -0.50
CA GLY A 25 11.70 0.60 -1.69
C GLY A 25 10.46 0.57 -2.55
N ASN A 26 9.40 -0.07 -2.10
CA ASN A 26 8.14 -0.12 -2.86
C ASN A 26 7.33 1.14 -2.59
N GLU A 27 6.65 1.64 -3.61
CA GLU A 27 5.78 2.79 -3.44
C GLU A 27 4.53 2.40 -2.66
N VAL A 28 4.20 3.22 -1.66
CA VAL A 28 3.01 3.00 -0.84
C VAL A 28 1.96 4.01 -1.23
N TYR A 29 0.76 3.54 -1.51
CA TYR A 29 -0.35 4.37 -1.94
C TYR A 29 -1.39 4.48 -0.84
N VAL A 30 -2.18 5.53 -0.89
CA VAL A 30 -3.28 5.70 0.04
C VAL A 30 -4.21 4.48 -0.08
N GLY A 31 -4.52 3.88 1.06
CA GLY A 31 -5.39 2.72 1.09
C GLY A 31 -4.67 1.39 1.14
N ASP A 32 -3.36 1.40 0.94
CA ASP A 32 -2.59 0.15 1.01
C ASP A 32 -2.48 -0.33 2.45
N GLU A 33 -2.49 -1.65 2.61
CA GLU A 33 -2.27 -2.26 3.92
C GLU A 33 -0.78 -2.35 4.17
N VAL A 34 -0.34 -1.88 5.31
CA VAL A 34 1.09 -1.89 5.64
C VAL A 34 1.29 -2.37 7.07
N TYR A 35 2.47 -2.88 7.33
CA TYR A 35 2.95 -3.13 8.69
C TYR A 35 3.93 -2.03 9.05
N VAL A 36 3.87 -1.57 10.29
CA VAL A 36 4.77 -0.52 10.77
C VAL A 36 5.57 -1.06 11.94
N LEU A 37 6.88 -0.96 11.84
CA LEU A 37 7.79 -1.40 12.89
C LEU A 37 8.94 -0.42 12.97
N ASP A 38 9.18 0.13 14.15
CA ASP A 38 10.27 1.08 14.39
C ASP A 38 10.25 2.25 13.41
N GLY A 39 9.06 2.73 13.07
CA GLY A 39 8.92 3.85 12.17
C GLY A 39 9.07 3.51 10.71
N GLU A 40 9.23 2.24 10.37
CA GLU A 40 9.34 1.82 8.99
C GLU A 40 8.09 1.09 8.54
N MET A 41 7.71 1.31 7.28
CA MET A 41 6.53 0.67 6.71
C MET A 41 6.95 -0.49 5.83
N PHE A 42 6.09 -1.51 5.78
CA PHE A 42 6.28 -2.66 4.91
C PHE A 42 4.95 -2.95 4.23
N LEU A 43 4.93 -2.93 2.90
CA LEU A 43 3.70 -3.23 2.16
C LEU A 43 3.32 -4.67 2.35
N GLU A 44 2.12 -4.91 2.83
CA GLU A 44 1.67 -6.27 3.10
C GLU A 44 1.70 -7.13 1.85
N ILE A 45 1.27 -6.56 0.73
CA ILE A 45 1.15 -7.32 -0.51
C ILE A 45 2.50 -7.78 -1.04
N GLU A 46 3.57 -7.10 -0.64
CA GLU A 46 4.91 -7.46 -1.08
C GLU A 46 5.58 -8.44 -0.12
N LEU A 47 4.94 -8.76 0.98
CA LEU A 47 5.50 -9.65 1.98
C LEU A 47 4.99 -11.06 1.79
N GLY A 48 5.87 -12.03 1.94
CA GLY A 48 5.43 -13.41 1.97
C GLY A 48 4.87 -13.75 3.33
N SER A 49 4.26 -14.93 3.46
CA SER A 49 3.68 -15.32 4.74
C SER A 49 4.70 -15.36 5.86
N GLN A 50 5.90 -15.77 5.56
CA GLN A 50 6.93 -15.83 6.60
C GLN A 50 7.32 -14.44 7.06
N ALA A 51 7.45 -13.51 6.13
CA ALA A 51 7.80 -12.14 6.50
C ALA A 51 6.71 -11.52 7.34
N THR A 52 5.46 -11.76 6.98
CA THR A 52 4.34 -11.26 7.75
C THR A 52 4.36 -11.81 9.17
N GLU A 53 4.60 -13.11 9.31
CA GLU A 53 4.69 -13.73 10.61
C GLU A 53 5.79 -13.13 11.45
N ILE A 54 6.94 -12.92 10.85
CA ILE A 54 8.08 -12.36 11.57
C ILE A 54 7.75 -10.96 12.07
N LEU A 55 7.14 -10.15 11.22
CA LEU A 55 6.77 -8.81 11.63
C LEU A 55 5.79 -8.82 12.77
N GLU A 56 4.82 -9.73 12.75
CA GLU A 56 3.88 -9.84 13.83
C GLU A 56 4.54 -10.25 15.12
N LEU A 57 5.48 -11.19 15.04
CA LEU A 57 6.22 -11.60 16.21
C LEU A 57 7.06 -10.48 16.79
N LEU A 58 7.54 -9.59 15.95
CA LEU A 58 8.35 -8.46 16.40
C LEU A 58 7.50 -7.32 16.93
N GLY A 59 6.19 -7.42 16.83
CA GLY A 59 5.29 -6.40 17.36
C GLY A 59 4.93 -5.32 16.36
N ALA A 60 5.07 -5.58 15.08
CA ALA A 60 4.67 -4.61 14.06
C ALA A 60 3.17 -4.37 14.11
N GLU A 61 2.77 -3.16 13.83
CA GLU A 61 1.36 -2.79 13.77
C GLU A 61 0.87 -2.83 12.35
N ARG A 62 -0.33 -3.37 12.14
CA ARG A 62 -0.94 -3.38 10.83
C ARG A 62 -1.81 -2.15 10.69
N LYS A 63 -1.59 -1.40 9.63
CA LYS A 63 -2.33 -0.16 9.39
C LYS A 63 -2.71 -0.04 7.93
N THR A 64 -3.69 0.83 7.68
CA THR A 64 -4.04 1.22 6.31
C THR A 64 -3.40 2.57 6.04
N ALA A 65 -2.67 2.64 4.96
CA ALA A 65 -1.94 3.84 4.60
C ALA A 65 -2.85 4.98 4.19
#